data_e29b212629a6dcd7ee7c77c936927465
#
_entry.id   e29b212629a6dcd7ee7c77c936927465
#
_cell.length_a   1.000
_cell.length_b   1.000
_cell.length_c   1.000
_cell.angle_alpha   90.00
_cell.angle_beta   90.00
_cell.angle_gamma   90.00
#
_symmetry.space_group_name_H-M   'P 1'
#
loop_
_entity.id
_entity.type
_entity.pdbx_description
1 polymer ?
#
loop_
_entity_poly.entity_id
_entity_poly.type
_entity_poly.pdbx_seq_one_letter_code
_entity_poly.pdbx_strand_id
1 'polypeptide(L)'
;MAKALEDRVIENVEPRPVAGDDIVLVPTDRRVRVMYGGATIADSRAVMLMLEKRRLAIYYFPTKDVRVDLLQPTSYTSPHPGKGLASFYSVKVGDRLVEKAAWRYLQPERPDLKDYVAFYWDKMDAWFEEDDEVFVHPRDPYHRVDVLNSSRHVKVVVGGEVVAETTRPRLLFETGLPTRYYIPKVDVRLDLLTPTSTSTRCPYKGKASYWTVNVGGKEFTDIVWSYPAPIPECPKIENLLCFYDEKVDAVYVDDVLQPRPKTPWS
;
A
#
# COMPACT_ATOMS: atom_id res chain seq x y z
N MET A 1 6.41 7.81 38.22
CA MET A 1 5.36 7.75 37.17
C MET A 1 5.55 6.60 36.14
N ALA A 2 6.76 6.10 35.92
CA ALA A 2 7.00 4.98 34.96
C ALA A 2 6.46 3.61 35.41
N LYS A 3 6.44 3.32 36.70
CA LYS A 3 6.04 2.01 37.26
C LYS A 3 4.54 1.69 37.16
N ALA A 4 3.69 2.65 36.83
CA ALA A 4 2.22 2.48 36.75
C ALA A 4 1.72 2.07 35.35
N LEU A 5 2.61 1.98 34.35
CA LEU A 5 2.22 1.58 32.98
C LEU A 5 2.52 0.08 32.70
N GLU A 6 3.42 -0.53 33.46
CA GLU A 6 3.84 -1.92 33.27
C GLU A 6 2.78 -2.96 33.70
N ASP A 7 1.84 -2.57 34.56
CA ASP A 7 0.80 -3.49 35.10
C ASP A 7 -0.58 -3.33 34.43
N ARG A 8 -0.70 -2.52 33.39
CA ARG A 8 -1.98 -2.43 32.64
C ARG A 8 -2.03 -3.56 31.59
N VAL A 9 -2.69 -4.64 31.97
CA VAL A 9 -3.21 -5.59 30.98
C VAL A 9 -4.28 -4.84 30.16
N ILE A 10 -4.00 -4.60 28.91
CA ILE A 10 -5.00 -4.09 27.95
C ILE A 10 -5.80 -5.31 27.53
N GLU A 11 -6.93 -5.53 28.22
CA GLU A 11 -7.89 -6.54 27.82
C GLU A 11 -8.53 -6.11 26.50
N ASN A 12 -8.72 -7.06 25.57
CA ASN A 12 -9.32 -6.89 24.24
C ASN A 12 -8.45 -6.21 23.15
N VAL A 13 -7.14 -6.27 23.26
CA VAL A 13 -6.29 -6.05 22.08
C VAL A 13 -6.11 -7.39 21.39
N GLU A 14 -6.63 -7.52 20.17
CA GLU A 14 -6.36 -8.70 19.35
C GLU A 14 -4.83 -8.88 19.18
N PRO A 15 -4.29 -10.06 19.48
CA PRO A 15 -2.87 -10.29 19.35
C PRO A 15 -2.46 -10.11 17.87
N ARG A 16 -1.33 -9.47 17.65
CA ARG A 16 -0.68 -9.44 16.34
C ARG A 16 -0.61 -10.88 15.79
N PRO A 17 -0.96 -11.13 14.51
CA PRO A 17 -0.78 -12.44 13.91
C PRO A 17 0.63 -12.95 14.16
N VAL A 18 0.75 -14.11 14.78
CA VAL A 18 2.04 -14.69 15.14
C VAL A 18 2.81 -15.04 13.87
N ALA A 19 4.09 -14.76 13.85
CA ALA A 19 4.97 -15.21 12.77
C ALA A 19 4.90 -16.75 12.68
N GLY A 20 4.27 -17.26 11.63
CA GLY A 20 4.03 -18.71 11.45
C GLY A 20 2.74 -19.05 10.73
N ASP A 21 1.69 -18.27 10.92
CA ASP A 21 0.46 -18.45 10.17
C ASP A 21 0.57 -17.80 8.80
N ASP A 22 0.54 -18.60 7.75
CA ASP A 22 0.65 -18.12 6.38
C ASP A 22 -0.61 -17.32 5.93
N ILE A 23 -1.75 -17.56 6.57
CA ILE A 23 -3.04 -16.90 6.29
C ILE A 23 -3.76 -16.60 7.62
N VAL A 24 -4.03 -15.32 7.86
CA VAL A 24 -4.77 -14.84 9.02
C VAL A 24 -5.97 -14.01 8.58
N LEU A 25 -7.13 -14.22 9.21
CA LEU A 25 -8.31 -13.37 9.06
C LEU A 25 -8.42 -12.49 10.30
N VAL A 26 -8.41 -11.17 10.09
CA VAL A 26 -8.53 -10.18 11.14
C VAL A 26 -9.84 -9.39 10.93
N PRO A 27 -10.71 -9.30 11.94
CA PRO A 27 -11.87 -8.43 11.82
C PRO A 27 -11.46 -6.98 11.70
N THR A 28 -12.24 -6.18 10.99
CA THR A 28 -12.09 -4.72 11.01
C THR A 28 -13.38 -4.07 11.51
N ASP A 29 -13.25 -3.11 12.42
CA ASP A 29 -14.37 -2.33 12.94
C ASP A 29 -14.84 -1.24 11.95
N ARG A 30 -14.10 -1.08 10.84
CA ARG A 30 -14.41 -0.07 9.81
C ARG A 30 -15.57 -0.55 8.95
N ARG A 31 -16.46 0.37 8.60
CA ARG A 31 -17.41 0.16 7.52
C ARG A 31 -16.66 0.18 6.20
N VAL A 32 -16.74 -0.91 5.42
CA VAL A 32 -16.10 -0.99 4.09
C VAL A 32 -17.17 -1.10 3.02
N ARG A 33 -17.02 -0.30 1.96
CA ARG A 33 -17.94 -0.29 0.81
C ARG A 33 -17.20 -0.50 -0.49
N VAL A 34 -17.87 -1.19 -1.41
CA VAL A 34 -17.37 -1.46 -2.77
C VAL A 34 -18.38 -0.92 -3.77
N MET A 35 -17.91 -0.15 -4.74
CA MET A 35 -18.72 0.47 -5.77
C MET A 35 -18.36 -0.07 -7.15
N TYR A 36 -19.39 -0.32 -7.96
CA TYR A 36 -19.23 -0.63 -9.38
C TYR A 36 -20.46 -0.18 -10.16
N GLY A 37 -20.27 0.45 -11.33
CA GLY A 37 -21.35 0.90 -12.20
C GLY A 37 -22.31 1.90 -11.56
N GLY A 38 -21.83 2.68 -10.59
CA GLY A 38 -22.63 3.63 -9.81
C GLY A 38 -23.45 2.98 -8.68
N ALA A 39 -23.37 1.66 -8.50
CA ALA A 39 -24.06 0.94 -7.43
C ALA A 39 -23.09 0.51 -6.33
N THR A 40 -23.59 0.47 -5.08
CA THR A 40 -22.90 -0.17 -3.97
C THR A 40 -23.10 -1.68 -4.09
N ILE A 41 -22.00 -2.42 -4.29
CA ILE A 41 -22.03 -3.88 -4.47
C ILE A 41 -21.93 -4.59 -3.11
N ALA A 42 -21.15 -4.03 -2.19
CA ALA A 42 -21.03 -4.51 -0.81
C ALA A 42 -20.93 -3.32 0.14
N ASP A 43 -21.56 -3.44 1.32
CA ASP A 43 -21.53 -2.44 2.39
C ASP A 43 -21.63 -3.17 3.73
N SER A 44 -20.53 -3.24 4.47
CA SER A 44 -20.47 -4.04 5.69
C SER A 44 -19.62 -3.39 6.78
N ARG A 45 -20.02 -3.61 8.04
CA ARG A 45 -19.25 -3.34 9.25
C ARG A 45 -18.69 -4.61 9.90
N ALA A 46 -18.79 -5.73 9.20
CA ALA A 46 -18.32 -7.04 9.67
C ALA A 46 -17.36 -7.68 8.66
N VAL A 47 -16.54 -6.82 8.03
CA VAL A 47 -15.56 -7.25 7.04
C VAL A 47 -14.39 -7.92 7.74
N MET A 48 -13.92 -9.02 7.16
CA MET A 48 -12.67 -9.65 7.55
C MET A 48 -11.55 -9.20 6.60
N LEU A 49 -10.41 -8.84 7.15
CA LEU A 49 -9.19 -8.58 6.40
C LEU A 49 -8.36 -9.85 6.37
N MET A 50 -8.15 -10.43 5.20
CA MET A 50 -7.23 -11.54 5.02
C MET A 50 -5.82 -11.00 4.82
N LEU A 51 -4.92 -11.41 5.70
CA LEU A 51 -3.49 -11.19 5.61
C LEU A 51 -2.83 -12.52 5.22
N GLU A 52 -2.13 -12.52 4.11
CA GLU A 52 -1.39 -13.68 3.60
C GLU A 52 0.07 -13.27 3.40
N LYS A 53 0.99 -14.11 3.83
CA LYS A 53 2.42 -13.84 3.74
C LYS A 53 2.85 -13.51 2.30
N ARG A 54 3.53 -12.39 2.13
CA ARG A 54 4.02 -11.89 0.82
C ARG A 54 2.91 -11.54 -0.18
N ARG A 55 1.66 -11.32 0.29
CA ARG A 55 0.56 -10.87 -0.54
C ARG A 55 -0.05 -9.59 0.03
N LEU A 56 -0.73 -8.84 -0.83
CA LEU A 56 -1.54 -7.71 -0.40
C LEU A 56 -2.75 -8.20 0.39
N ALA A 57 -3.16 -7.40 1.35
CA ALA A 57 -4.36 -7.66 2.13
C ALA A 57 -5.61 -7.69 1.23
N ILE A 58 -6.62 -8.48 1.61
CA ILE A 58 -7.88 -8.63 0.86
C ILE A 58 -9.06 -8.52 1.81
N TYR A 59 -10.07 -7.71 1.46
CA TYR A 59 -11.34 -7.68 2.17
C TYR A 59 -12.23 -8.85 1.81
N TYR A 60 -12.80 -9.49 2.84
CA TYR A 60 -13.82 -10.52 2.74
C TYR A 60 -15.10 -10.01 3.38
N PHE A 61 -16.15 -9.91 2.60
CA PHE A 61 -17.47 -9.40 3.01
C PHE A 61 -18.40 -10.54 3.36
N PRO A 62 -19.14 -10.47 4.49
CA PRO A 62 -20.23 -11.41 4.73
C PRO A 62 -21.22 -11.40 3.55
N THR A 63 -21.60 -12.55 3.05
CA THR A 63 -22.50 -12.68 1.87
C THR A 63 -23.82 -11.91 2.06
N LYS A 64 -24.31 -11.80 3.30
CA LYS A 64 -25.55 -11.06 3.64
C LYS A 64 -25.45 -9.55 3.38
N ASP A 65 -24.22 -9.01 3.38
CA ASP A 65 -23.94 -7.58 3.18
C ASP A 65 -23.49 -7.28 1.72
N VAL A 66 -23.65 -8.27 0.83
CA VAL A 66 -23.30 -8.18 -0.60
C VAL A 66 -24.57 -8.25 -1.46
N ARG A 67 -24.65 -7.44 -2.48
CA ARG A 67 -25.69 -7.48 -3.50
C ARG A 67 -25.46 -8.70 -4.40
N VAL A 68 -25.80 -9.89 -3.88
CA VAL A 68 -25.63 -11.16 -4.60
C VAL A 68 -26.47 -11.27 -5.85
N ASP A 69 -27.54 -10.49 -5.94
CA ASP A 69 -28.38 -10.32 -7.13
C ASP A 69 -27.61 -9.73 -8.33
N LEU A 70 -26.52 -9.01 -8.07
CA LEU A 70 -25.63 -8.45 -9.10
C LEU A 70 -24.46 -9.38 -9.46
N LEU A 71 -24.34 -10.53 -8.77
CA LEU A 71 -23.29 -11.52 -9.00
C LEU A 71 -23.77 -12.62 -9.95
N GLN A 72 -23.16 -12.73 -11.12
CA GLN A 72 -23.44 -13.79 -12.08
C GLN A 72 -22.40 -14.90 -11.96
N PRO A 73 -22.80 -16.15 -11.66
CA PRO A 73 -21.87 -17.25 -11.55
C PRO A 73 -21.17 -17.52 -12.88
N THR A 74 -19.91 -17.91 -12.82
CA THR A 74 -19.12 -18.34 -13.97
C THR A 74 -18.76 -19.82 -13.84
N SER A 75 -18.36 -20.45 -14.93
CA SER A 75 -17.80 -21.81 -14.88
C SER A 75 -16.36 -21.86 -14.39
N TYR A 76 -15.73 -20.70 -14.19
CA TYR A 76 -14.33 -20.62 -13.79
C TYR A 76 -14.16 -20.87 -12.31
N THR A 77 -13.22 -21.76 -11.98
CA THR A 77 -12.78 -22.06 -10.60
C THR A 77 -11.27 -22.05 -10.54
N SER A 78 -10.70 -21.81 -9.34
CA SER A 78 -9.26 -21.87 -9.11
C SER A 78 -8.97 -22.47 -7.74
N PRO A 79 -8.05 -23.45 -7.63
CA PRO A 79 -7.61 -23.94 -6.34
C PRO A 79 -6.67 -22.92 -5.68
N HIS A 80 -6.90 -22.66 -4.39
CA HIS A 80 -6.06 -21.81 -3.56
C HIS A 80 -5.62 -22.61 -2.34
N PRO A 81 -4.32 -22.95 -2.22
CA PRO A 81 -3.79 -23.73 -1.09
C PRO A 81 -4.19 -23.12 0.25
N GLY A 82 -4.66 -23.96 1.18
CA GLY A 82 -5.09 -23.56 2.52
C GLY A 82 -6.44 -22.82 2.58
N LYS A 83 -7.10 -22.59 1.42
CA LYS A 83 -8.41 -21.91 1.33
C LYS A 83 -9.47 -22.77 0.65
N GLY A 84 -9.06 -23.65 -0.26
CA GLY A 84 -9.92 -24.52 -1.04
C GLY A 84 -10.17 -24.03 -2.46
N LEU A 85 -11.23 -24.55 -3.10
CA LEU A 85 -11.61 -24.23 -4.47
C LEU A 85 -12.46 -22.94 -4.50
N ALA A 86 -11.90 -21.88 -5.09
CA ALA A 86 -12.62 -20.63 -5.32
C ALA A 86 -13.55 -20.73 -6.53
N SER A 87 -14.81 -20.35 -6.38
CA SER A 87 -15.79 -20.15 -7.44
C SER A 87 -15.90 -18.67 -7.76
N PHE A 88 -15.84 -18.32 -9.04
CA PHE A 88 -15.80 -16.92 -9.50
C PHE A 88 -17.14 -16.45 -10.05
N TYR A 89 -17.35 -15.14 -9.87
CA TYR A 89 -18.55 -14.43 -10.29
C TYR A 89 -18.19 -13.18 -11.09
N SER A 90 -18.94 -12.90 -12.14
CA SER A 90 -18.94 -11.60 -12.79
C SER A 90 -19.89 -10.67 -12.05
N VAL A 91 -19.60 -9.37 -12.06
CA VAL A 91 -20.46 -8.34 -11.46
C VAL A 91 -21.16 -7.60 -12.59
N LYS A 92 -22.50 -7.52 -12.54
CA LYS A 92 -23.32 -6.83 -13.55
C LYS A 92 -24.19 -5.75 -12.90
N VAL A 93 -24.07 -4.52 -13.39
CA VAL A 93 -24.88 -3.37 -12.98
C VAL A 93 -25.39 -2.67 -14.25
N GLY A 94 -26.69 -2.71 -14.49
CA GLY A 94 -27.25 -2.23 -15.74
C GLY A 94 -26.61 -2.91 -16.97
N ASP A 95 -26.06 -2.11 -17.86
CA ASP A 95 -25.35 -2.60 -19.06
C ASP A 95 -23.86 -2.86 -18.83
N ARG A 96 -23.32 -2.50 -17.67
CA ARG A 96 -21.92 -2.74 -17.33
C ARG A 96 -21.73 -4.13 -16.75
N LEU A 97 -20.79 -4.88 -17.32
CA LEU A 97 -20.37 -6.20 -16.86
C LEU A 97 -18.86 -6.21 -16.68
N VAL A 98 -18.40 -6.72 -15.54
CA VAL A 98 -16.99 -7.06 -15.32
C VAL A 98 -16.86 -8.54 -14.98
N GLU A 99 -16.09 -9.24 -15.81
CA GLU A 99 -15.96 -10.70 -15.71
C GLU A 99 -15.05 -11.12 -14.56
N LYS A 100 -15.45 -12.20 -13.84
CA LYS A 100 -14.63 -12.83 -12.78
C LYS A 100 -14.13 -11.82 -11.77
N ALA A 101 -14.99 -10.88 -11.36
CA ALA A 101 -14.62 -9.77 -10.49
C ALA A 101 -14.75 -10.09 -8.99
N ALA A 102 -15.52 -11.11 -8.65
CA ALA A 102 -15.70 -11.59 -7.28
C ALA A 102 -15.44 -13.09 -7.18
N TRP A 103 -15.13 -13.54 -5.98
CA TRP A 103 -15.00 -14.98 -5.70
C TRP A 103 -15.45 -15.31 -4.28
N ARG A 104 -15.79 -16.58 -4.08
CA ARG A 104 -16.08 -17.16 -2.77
C ARG A 104 -15.66 -18.62 -2.74
N TYR A 105 -15.51 -19.15 -1.54
CA TYR A 105 -15.27 -20.56 -1.31
C TYR A 105 -16.57 -21.23 -0.85
N LEU A 106 -17.19 -22.04 -1.72
CA LEU A 106 -18.45 -22.72 -1.39
C LEU A 106 -18.24 -23.85 -0.37
N GLN A 107 -17.11 -24.51 -0.47
CA GLN A 107 -16.62 -25.54 0.47
C GLN A 107 -15.18 -25.22 0.83
N PRO A 108 -14.96 -24.24 1.74
CA PRO A 108 -13.62 -23.85 2.10
C PRO A 108 -12.90 -24.90 2.94
N GLU A 109 -11.58 -25.02 2.75
CA GLU A 109 -10.72 -25.79 3.65
C GLU A 109 -10.64 -25.15 5.04
N ARG A 110 -10.87 -23.84 5.13
CA ARG A 110 -10.96 -23.04 6.36
C ARG A 110 -12.41 -22.67 6.63
N PRO A 111 -13.02 -23.13 7.73
CA PRO A 111 -14.41 -22.81 8.06
C PRO A 111 -14.70 -21.30 8.20
N ASP A 112 -13.70 -20.51 8.60
CA ASP A 112 -13.79 -19.06 8.78
C ASP A 112 -13.94 -18.27 7.46
N LEU A 113 -13.75 -18.92 6.29
CA LEU A 113 -14.05 -18.35 4.97
C LEU A 113 -15.46 -18.66 4.45
N LYS A 114 -16.21 -19.48 5.20
CA LYS A 114 -17.58 -19.81 4.81
C LYS A 114 -18.45 -18.55 4.85
N ASP A 115 -19.31 -18.40 3.84
CA ASP A 115 -20.27 -17.31 3.71
C ASP A 115 -19.66 -15.91 3.52
N TYR A 116 -18.42 -15.85 3.04
CA TYR A 116 -17.75 -14.61 2.65
C TYR A 116 -17.58 -14.53 1.14
N VAL A 117 -17.54 -13.27 0.63
CA VAL A 117 -17.26 -12.91 -0.77
C VAL A 117 -16.12 -11.92 -0.78
N ALA A 118 -15.18 -12.06 -1.71
CA ALA A 118 -14.13 -11.09 -1.98
C ALA A 118 -14.22 -10.57 -3.42
N PHE A 119 -13.64 -9.41 -3.67
CA PHE A 119 -13.63 -8.75 -4.97
C PHE A 119 -12.20 -8.39 -5.37
N TYR A 120 -11.90 -8.46 -6.68
CA TYR A 120 -10.66 -7.92 -7.21
C TYR A 120 -10.68 -6.40 -7.12
N TRP A 121 -9.62 -5.84 -6.55
CA TRP A 121 -9.50 -4.42 -6.29
C TRP A 121 -9.63 -3.59 -7.58
N ASP A 122 -8.86 -3.95 -8.58
CA ASP A 122 -8.74 -3.29 -9.88
C ASP A 122 -9.96 -3.45 -10.80
N LYS A 123 -10.89 -4.32 -10.42
CA LYS A 123 -12.13 -4.56 -11.17
C LYS A 123 -13.33 -3.78 -10.64
N MET A 124 -13.19 -3.11 -9.53
CA MET A 124 -14.22 -2.25 -8.94
C MET A 124 -13.91 -0.79 -9.22
N ASP A 125 -14.94 0.06 -9.26
CA ASP A 125 -14.77 1.48 -9.56
C ASP A 125 -14.18 2.25 -8.37
N ALA A 126 -14.62 1.94 -7.14
CA ALA A 126 -14.14 2.61 -5.93
C ALA A 126 -14.32 1.75 -4.68
N TRP A 127 -13.47 2.02 -3.69
CA TRP A 127 -13.48 1.40 -2.38
C TRP A 127 -13.44 2.46 -1.30
N PHE A 128 -14.21 2.26 -0.24
CA PHE A 128 -14.28 3.20 0.87
C PHE A 128 -14.08 2.47 2.21
N GLU A 129 -13.30 3.07 3.11
CA GLU A 129 -13.32 2.81 4.54
C GLU A 129 -13.99 4.01 5.22
N GLU A 130 -15.09 3.77 5.93
CA GLU A 130 -16.01 4.83 6.36
C GLU A 130 -16.41 5.71 5.16
N ASP A 131 -16.11 7.00 5.18
CA ASP A 131 -16.40 7.94 4.09
C ASP A 131 -15.16 8.31 3.26
N ASP A 132 -13.99 7.74 3.59
CA ASP A 132 -12.75 7.96 2.87
C ASP A 132 -12.55 6.93 1.76
N GLU A 133 -12.21 7.40 0.57
CA GLU A 133 -11.84 6.53 -0.54
C GLU A 133 -10.45 5.92 -0.32
N VAL A 134 -10.36 4.60 -0.44
CA VAL A 134 -9.12 3.84 -0.32
C VAL A 134 -8.63 3.44 -1.71
N PHE A 135 -7.33 3.55 -1.93
CA PHE A 135 -6.71 3.30 -3.23
C PHE A 135 -5.73 2.15 -3.17
N VAL A 136 -5.58 1.44 -4.30
CA VAL A 136 -4.58 0.41 -4.58
C VAL A 136 -4.86 -0.92 -3.88
N HIS A 137 -5.04 -0.96 -2.56
CA HIS A 137 -5.36 -2.15 -1.77
C HIS A 137 -5.77 -1.77 -0.34
N PRO A 138 -6.38 -2.68 0.42
CA PRO A 138 -6.64 -2.49 1.85
C PRO A 138 -5.37 -2.13 2.61
N ARG A 139 -5.48 -1.24 3.60
CA ARG A 139 -4.37 -0.97 4.52
C ARG A 139 -4.22 -2.14 5.49
N ASP A 140 -3.02 -2.69 5.58
CA ASP A 140 -2.66 -3.68 6.59
C ASP A 140 -2.51 -2.97 7.95
N PRO A 141 -3.25 -3.37 9.00
CA PRO A 141 -3.17 -2.74 10.32
C PRO A 141 -1.80 -2.90 11.00
N TYR A 142 -0.99 -3.86 10.53
CA TYR A 142 0.36 -4.11 11.04
C TYR A 142 1.46 -3.46 10.20
N HIS A 143 1.10 -2.79 9.11
CA HIS A 143 2.03 -2.04 8.28
C HIS A 143 2.19 -0.63 8.82
N ARG A 144 3.39 -0.31 9.30
CA ARG A 144 3.70 0.97 9.91
C ARG A 144 4.56 1.83 8.99
N VAL A 145 4.28 3.12 8.98
CA VAL A 145 5.08 4.16 8.32
C VAL A 145 5.39 5.24 9.33
N ASP A 146 6.67 5.43 9.64
CA ASP A 146 7.15 6.50 10.52
C ASP A 146 7.97 7.50 9.73
N VAL A 147 7.73 8.79 9.93
CA VAL A 147 8.53 9.85 9.33
C VAL A 147 9.18 10.70 10.42
N LEU A 148 10.50 10.63 10.50
CA LEU A 148 11.28 11.30 11.53
C LEU A 148 12.12 12.43 10.94
N ASN A 149 12.24 13.54 11.67
CA ASN A 149 13.22 14.57 11.39
C ASN A 149 14.62 14.01 11.69
N SER A 150 15.59 14.36 10.88
CA SER A 150 16.95 13.88 11.06
C SER A 150 17.96 14.99 10.82
N SER A 151 19.09 14.94 11.48
CA SER A 151 20.27 15.78 11.23
C SER A 151 21.39 15.01 10.54
N ARG A 152 21.12 13.81 10.01
CA ARG A 152 22.10 13.05 9.24
C ARG A 152 22.46 13.77 7.95
N HIS A 153 23.74 13.69 7.59
CA HIS A 153 24.20 14.16 6.29
C HIS A 153 23.87 13.12 5.22
N VAL A 154 23.01 13.46 4.27
CA VAL A 154 22.60 12.59 3.16
C VAL A 154 23.03 13.20 1.85
N LYS A 155 23.74 12.40 1.02
CA LYS A 155 24.19 12.78 -0.31
C LYS A 155 23.81 11.73 -1.34
N VAL A 156 23.24 12.16 -2.46
CA VAL A 156 22.78 11.30 -3.56
C VAL A 156 23.58 11.64 -4.82
N VAL A 157 24.11 10.58 -5.47
CA VAL A 157 24.89 10.68 -6.69
C VAL A 157 24.16 10.00 -7.84
N VAL A 158 24.03 10.68 -8.98
CA VAL A 158 23.44 10.17 -10.22
C VAL A 158 24.33 10.60 -11.40
N GLY A 159 24.68 9.68 -12.29
CA GLY A 159 25.53 9.98 -13.44
C GLY A 159 26.92 10.48 -13.08
N GLY A 160 27.40 10.14 -11.87
CA GLY A 160 28.68 10.61 -11.33
C GLY A 160 28.63 11.99 -10.67
N GLU A 161 27.48 12.70 -10.68
CA GLU A 161 27.30 14.01 -10.04
C GLU A 161 26.47 13.95 -8.77
N VAL A 162 26.78 14.83 -7.81
CA VAL A 162 25.97 15.02 -6.61
C VAL A 162 24.71 15.81 -6.98
N VAL A 163 23.55 15.13 -6.98
CA VAL A 163 22.26 15.71 -7.37
C VAL A 163 21.43 16.21 -6.18
N ALA A 164 21.74 15.72 -4.98
CA ALA A 164 21.11 16.18 -3.75
C ALA A 164 22.07 16.00 -2.56
N GLU A 165 22.09 17.00 -1.65
CA GLU A 165 22.91 16.98 -0.45
C GLU A 165 22.22 17.78 0.67
N THR A 166 21.97 17.15 1.82
CA THR A 166 21.23 17.78 2.93
C THR A 166 21.72 17.29 4.31
N THR A 167 21.58 18.15 5.33
CA THR A 167 21.75 17.81 6.74
C THR A 167 20.43 17.85 7.53
N ARG A 168 19.31 17.94 6.81
CA ARG A 168 17.95 18.00 7.41
C ARG A 168 16.94 17.13 6.66
N PRO A 169 17.30 15.88 6.33
CA PRO A 169 16.36 14.99 5.65
C PRO A 169 15.18 14.64 6.55
N ARG A 170 14.12 14.10 5.96
CA ARG A 170 13.12 13.30 6.66
C ARG A 170 13.37 11.84 6.32
N LEU A 171 13.59 11.04 7.35
CA LEU A 171 13.76 9.61 7.19
C LEU A 171 12.41 8.94 7.33
N LEU A 172 12.03 8.17 6.31
CA LEU A 172 10.81 7.37 6.33
C LEU A 172 11.20 5.91 6.55
N PHE A 173 10.65 5.34 7.62
CA PHE A 173 10.77 3.93 7.99
C PHE A 173 9.44 3.25 7.73
N GLU A 174 9.45 2.24 6.86
CA GLU A 174 8.25 1.52 6.45
C GLU A 174 8.44 0.02 6.67
N THR A 175 7.43 -0.64 7.23
CA THR A 175 7.49 -2.07 7.52
C THR A 175 7.88 -2.87 6.29
N GLY A 176 8.97 -3.63 6.37
CA GLY A 176 9.43 -4.52 5.29
C GLY A 176 10.13 -3.83 4.12
N LEU A 177 10.36 -2.50 4.19
CA LEU A 177 11.02 -1.73 3.14
C LEU A 177 12.29 -1.03 3.68
N PRO A 178 13.25 -0.69 2.80
CA PRO A 178 14.42 0.08 3.19
C PRO A 178 14.03 1.49 3.61
N THR A 179 14.85 2.10 4.46
CA THR A 179 14.72 3.51 4.83
C THR A 179 14.75 4.39 3.59
N ARG A 180 13.82 5.36 3.50
CA ARG A 180 13.79 6.35 2.42
C ARG A 180 14.17 7.73 2.93
N TYR A 181 14.96 8.44 2.15
CA TYR A 181 15.51 9.75 2.47
C TYR A 181 14.75 10.82 1.68
N TYR A 182 13.87 11.56 2.36
CA TYR A 182 13.14 12.67 1.78
C TYR A 182 13.90 13.97 2.00
N ILE A 183 14.28 14.62 0.91
CA ILE A 183 15.20 15.76 0.86
C ILE A 183 14.42 17.03 0.53
N PRO A 184 14.61 18.15 1.27
CA PRO A 184 14.04 19.43 0.91
C PRO A 184 14.45 19.87 -0.51
N LYS A 185 13.52 20.41 -1.29
CA LYS A 185 13.78 20.83 -2.69
C LYS A 185 14.95 21.80 -2.81
N VAL A 186 15.17 22.65 -1.82
CA VAL A 186 16.28 23.63 -1.81
C VAL A 186 17.66 23.00 -1.67
N ASP A 187 17.71 21.74 -1.25
CA ASP A 187 18.91 20.93 -1.07
C ASP A 187 19.09 19.92 -2.24
N VAL A 188 18.33 20.14 -3.36
CA VAL A 188 18.36 19.31 -4.58
C VAL A 188 18.69 20.17 -5.78
N ARG A 189 19.49 19.67 -6.69
CA ARG A 189 19.81 20.29 -7.99
C ARG A 189 18.59 20.22 -8.91
N LEU A 190 17.61 21.10 -8.67
CA LEU A 190 16.37 21.15 -9.46
C LEU A 190 16.60 21.49 -10.93
N ASP A 191 17.72 22.15 -11.25
CA ASP A 191 18.17 22.43 -12.61
C ASP A 191 18.45 21.15 -13.43
N LEU A 192 18.69 20.01 -12.75
CA LEU A 192 18.90 18.70 -13.36
C LEU A 192 17.61 17.86 -13.44
N LEU A 193 16.50 18.33 -12.88
CA LEU A 193 15.25 17.58 -12.77
C LEU A 193 14.18 18.10 -13.74
N THR A 194 13.60 17.17 -14.52
CA THR A 194 12.44 17.44 -15.38
C THR A 194 11.23 16.68 -14.86
N PRO A 195 10.10 17.35 -14.55
CA PRO A 195 8.89 16.67 -14.14
C PRO A 195 8.33 15.81 -15.27
N THR A 196 7.76 14.65 -14.91
CA THR A 196 7.12 13.72 -15.85
C THR A 196 5.61 13.65 -15.63
N SER A 197 4.90 13.03 -16.57
CA SER A 197 3.45 12.75 -16.41
C SER A 197 3.17 11.52 -15.55
N THR A 198 4.20 10.79 -15.14
CA THR A 198 4.09 9.59 -14.29
C THR A 198 3.48 9.93 -12.94
N SER A 199 2.54 9.13 -12.53
CA SER A 199 1.90 9.25 -11.24
C SER A 199 1.52 7.86 -10.70
N THR A 200 1.77 7.62 -9.43
CA THR A 200 1.36 6.38 -8.74
C THR A 200 0.60 6.73 -7.46
N ARG A 201 -0.11 5.74 -6.91
CA ARG A 201 -0.78 5.87 -5.61
C ARG A 201 -0.23 4.86 -4.63
N CYS A 202 -0.11 5.27 -3.39
CA CYS A 202 0.24 4.42 -2.25
C CYS A 202 -0.85 4.60 -1.18
N PRO A 203 -1.43 3.51 -0.63
CA PRO A 203 -2.47 3.62 0.39
C PRO A 203 -1.97 4.24 1.70
N TYR A 204 -0.66 4.22 1.94
CA TYR A 204 -0.03 4.72 3.16
C TYR A 204 0.60 6.11 3.03
N LYS A 205 0.71 6.67 1.82
CA LYS A 205 1.41 7.95 1.57
C LYS A 205 0.63 8.92 0.69
N GLY A 206 -0.25 8.42 -0.18
CA GLY A 206 -1.04 9.25 -1.09
C GLY A 206 -0.61 9.13 -2.55
N LYS A 207 -0.80 10.20 -3.35
CA LYS A 207 -0.47 10.27 -4.77
C LYS A 207 0.92 10.85 -4.97
N ALA A 208 1.81 10.08 -5.63
CA ALA A 208 3.16 10.51 -5.99
C ALA A 208 3.21 11.13 -7.38
N SER A 209 4.11 12.10 -7.55
CA SER A 209 4.57 12.67 -8.82
C SER A 209 6.04 12.36 -9.01
N TYR A 210 6.52 12.35 -10.26
CA TYR A 210 7.86 11.87 -10.60
C TYR A 210 8.67 12.88 -11.40
N TRP A 211 10.00 12.70 -11.37
CA TRP A 211 10.96 13.45 -12.15
C TRP A 211 12.02 12.54 -12.75
N THR A 212 12.46 12.92 -13.95
CA THR A 212 13.68 12.43 -14.62
C THR A 212 14.85 13.29 -14.19
N VAL A 213 16.00 12.68 -13.91
CA VAL A 213 17.27 13.37 -13.67
C VAL A 213 18.08 13.38 -14.97
N ASN A 214 18.62 14.56 -15.35
CA ASN A 214 19.41 14.77 -16.56
C ASN A 214 20.83 15.17 -16.16
N VAL A 215 21.81 14.29 -16.39
CA VAL A 215 23.22 14.53 -16.06
C VAL A 215 24.11 14.07 -17.22
N GLY A 216 25.03 14.93 -17.63
CA GLY A 216 26.03 14.59 -18.66
C GLY A 216 25.42 14.11 -19.98
N GLY A 217 24.25 14.62 -20.37
CA GLY A 217 23.51 14.22 -21.57
C GLY A 217 22.80 12.86 -21.45
N LYS A 218 22.75 12.27 -20.27
CA LYS A 218 22.00 11.03 -19.97
C LYS A 218 20.74 11.36 -19.19
N GLU A 219 19.68 10.64 -19.51
CA GLU A 219 18.39 10.73 -18.82
C GLU A 219 18.20 9.49 -17.90
N PHE A 220 17.84 9.76 -16.64
CA PHE A 220 17.47 8.75 -15.66
C PHE A 220 15.99 8.92 -15.35
N THR A 221 15.16 8.20 -16.09
CA THR A 221 13.71 8.38 -16.11
C THR A 221 13.06 7.93 -14.81
N ASP A 222 12.19 8.80 -14.24
CA ASP A 222 11.32 8.51 -13.09
C ASP A 222 12.06 7.96 -11.86
N ILE A 223 13.30 8.42 -11.62
CA ILE A 223 14.09 7.97 -10.47
C ILE A 223 13.89 8.82 -9.21
N VAL A 224 13.13 9.92 -9.31
CA VAL A 224 12.80 10.81 -8.19
C VAL A 224 11.29 10.90 -8.06
N TRP A 225 10.78 10.88 -6.83
CA TRP A 225 9.36 11.10 -6.55
C TRP A 225 9.13 12.07 -5.40
N SER A 226 7.91 12.57 -5.32
CA SER A 226 7.41 13.39 -4.22
C SER A 226 5.92 13.14 -4.00
N TYR A 227 5.44 13.44 -2.82
CA TYR A 227 4.02 13.50 -2.49
C TYR A 227 3.61 14.95 -2.29
N PRO A 228 3.00 15.62 -3.31
CA PRO A 228 2.57 17.02 -3.20
C PRO A 228 1.48 17.23 -2.14
N ALA A 229 0.61 16.25 -1.97
CA ALA A 229 -0.44 16.22 -0.96
C ALA A 229 -0.48 14.79 -0.37
N PRO A 230 0.39 14.48 0.60
CA PRO A 230 0.39 13.18 1.28
C PRO A 230 -0.89 13.03 2.11
N ILE A 231 -1.22 11.77 2.46
CA ILE A 231 -2.33 11.52 3.38
C ILE A 231 -2.04 12.14 4.76
N PRO A 232 -3.09 12.38 5.59
CA PRO A 232 -2.95 13.03 6.90
C PRO A 232 -1.97 12.35 7.86
N GLU A 233 -1.74 11.05 7.70
CA GLU A 233 -0.80 10.28 8.53
C GLU A 233 0.67 10.50 8.17
N CYS A 234 0.96 11.09 6.99
CA CYS A 234 2.31 11.25 6.46
C CYS A 234 2.69 12.71 6.09
N PRO A 235 2.28 13.75 6.82
CA PRO A 235 2.39 15.15 6.38
C PRO A 235 3.85 15.61 6.26
N LYS A 236 4.77 14.99 6.99
CA LYS A 236 6.19 15.40 7.01
C LYS A 236 6.94 15.17 5.70
N ILE A 237 6.39 14.42 4.75
CA ILE A 237 7.02 14.20 3.43
C ILE A 237 6.46 15.14 2.36
N GLU A 238 5.54 16.03 2.72
CA GLU A 238 4.91 16.94 1.77
C GLU A 238 5.95 17.74 0.99
N ASN A 239 5.85 17.68 -0.35
CA ASN A 239 6.71 18.36 -1.29
C ASN A 239 8.23 18.08 -1.18
N LEU A 240 8.67 17.14 -0.36
CA LEU A 240 10.05 16.68 -0.33
C LEU A 240 10.32 15.71 -1.48
N LEU A 241 11.57 15.65 -1.94
CA LEU A 241 12.00 14.76 -2.99
C LEU A 241 12.70 13.53 -2.41
N CYS A 242 12.40 12.35 -2.98
CA CYS A 242 13.03 11.10 -2.63
C CYS A 242 13.56 10.43 -3.90
N PHE A 243 14.71 9.79 -3.81
CA PHE A 243 15.37 9.11 -4.92
C PHE A 243 15.22 7.60 -4.77
N TYR A 244 15.17 6.87 -5.89
CA TYR A 244 15.26 5.41 -5.88
C TYR A 244 16.70 4.98 -5.61
N ASP A 245 17.00 4.58 -4.36
CA ASP A 245 18.30 4.08 -3.94
C ASP A 245 18.72 2.87 -4.77
N GLU A 246 17.75 2.15 -5.32
CA GLU A 246 17.95 1.01 -6.22
C GLU A 246 18.53 1.42 -7.59
N LYS A 247 18.29 2.67 -8.03
CA LYS A 247 18.54 3.15 -9.41
C LYS A 247 19.60 4.24 -9.50
N VAL A 248 19.93 4.89 -8.38
CA VAL A 248 21.00 5.91 -8.34
C VAL A 248 22.38 5.26 -8.26
N ASP A 249 23.43 6.00 -8.55
CA ASP A 249 24.80 5.48 -8.48
C ASP A 249 25.21 5.18 -7.04
N ALA A 250 24.93 6.14 -6.13
CA ALA A 250 25.27 6.02 -4.72
C ALA A 250 24.38 6.89 -3.83
N VAL A 251 24.13 6.40 -2.64
CA VAL A 251 23.59 7.17 -1.51
C VAL A 251 24.60 7.08 -0.37
N TYR A 252 25.02 8.22 0.16
CA TYR A 252 25.87 8.30 1.35
C TYR A 252 25.05 8.85 2.51
N VAL A 253 25.24 8.27 3.68
CA VAL A 253 24.67 8.74 4.94
C VAL A 253 25.80 8.87 5.95
N ASP A 254 26.01 10.10 6.46
CA ASP A 254 27.12 10.43 7.34
C ASP A 254 28.48 10.00 6.73
N ASP A 255 28.66 10.27 5.43
CA ASP A 255 29.79 9.93 4.56
C ASP A 255 30.01 8.41 4.35
N VAL A 256 29.11 7.58 4.83
CA VAL A 256 29.17 6.12 4.63
C VAL A 256 28.29 5.73 3.43
N LEU A 257 28.90 5.07 2.44
CA LEU A 257 28.17 4.52 1.28
C LEU A 257 27.15 3.47 1.77
N GLN A 258 25.89 3.69 1.41
CA GLN A 258 24.81 2.75 1.73
C GLN A 258 24.78 1.60 0.72
N PRO A 259 24.47 0.38 1.17
CA PRO A 259 24.26 -0.74 0.29
C PRO A 259 23.04 -0.49 -0.60
N ARG A 260 23.14 -0.83 -1.89
CA ARG A 260 21.99 -0.73 -2.80
C ARG A 260 20.91 -1.74 -2.37
N PRO A 261 19.71 -1.27 -2.04
CA PRO A 261 18.65 -2.17 -1.59
C PRO A 261 18.14 -3.04 -2.75
N LYS A 262 17.61 -4.22 -2.40
CA LYS A 262 16.86 -5.09 -3.33
C LYS A 262 15.39 -5.03 -2.96
N THR A 263 14.59 -4.46 -3.84
CA THR A 263 13.15 -4.28 -3.66
C THR A 263 12.41 -4.69 -4.95
N PRO A 264 11.08 -4.73 -4.96
CA PRO A 264 10.33 -4.96 -6.20
C PRO A 264 10.57 -3.92 -7.30
N TRP A 265 11.23 -2.79 -6.98
CA TRP A 265 11.55 -1.71 -7.93
C TRP A 265 13.02 -1.71 -8.41
N SER A 266 13.82 -2.71 -8.02
CA SER A 266 15.23 -2.86 -8.43
C SER A 266 15.37 -3.25 -9.91
#